data_f17b68b625277874a638fa325b993691
#
_entry.id   f17b68b625277874a638fa325b993691
#
_cell.length_a   1.000
_cell.length_b   1.000
_cell.length_c   1.000
_cell.angle_alpha   90.00
_cell.angle_beta   90.00
_cell.angle_gamma   90.00
#
_symmetry.space_group_name_H-M   'P 1'
#
loop_
_entity.id
_entity.type
_entity.pdbx_description
1 polymer ?
#
loop_
_entity_poly.entity_id
_entity_poly.type
_entity_poly.pdbx_seq_one_letter_code
_entity_poly.pdbx_strand_id
1 'polypeptide(L)'
;MADAFAELLDIIVRDYAITDAQKDVDLNASVDEPASVIEADKQQIVVDAAERARELFPSFRTGLLLAFEAQGLGRHEIRLDDRDAEQNAIADALIAYLVRFDFAESRSEETEPGHYDYFISVNWDSLYRLAESAGIDLPAALARAASIPGG
;
A
#
# COMPACT_ATOMS: atom_id res chain seq x y z
N MET A 1 -16.23 -16.73 -1.53
CA MET A 1 -16.35 -15.66 -2.52
C MET A 1 -15.14 -14.77 -2.48
N ALA A 2 -14.60 -14.41 -3.63
CA ALA A 2 -13.47 -13.50 -3.70
C ALA A 2 -13.90 -12.11 -3.23
N ASP A 3 -13.10 -11.53 -2.34
CA ASP A 3 -13.28 -10.15 -1.91
C ASP A 3 -12.61 -9.24 -2.94
N ALA A 4 -13.41 -8.51 -3.72
CA ALA A 4 -12.90 -7.64 -4.78
C ALA A 4 -11.97 -6.55 -4.25
N PHE A 5 -12.22 -6.07 -3.03
CA PHE A 5 -11.35 -5.10 -2.37
C PHE A 5 -9.96 -5.72 -2.08
N ALA A 6 -9.93 -6.91 -1.50
CA ALA A 6 -8.69 -7.63 -1.26
C ALA A 6 -7.96 -7.95 -2.57
N GLU A 7 -8.70 -8.26 -3.62
CA GLU A 7 -8.13 -8.51 -4.95
C GLU A 7 -7.42 -7.28 -5.51
N LEU A 8 -8.02 -6.09 -5.34
CA LEU A 8 -7.36 -4.85 -5.76
C LEU A 8 -6.07 -4.59 -4.98
N LEU A 9 -6.10 -4.80 -3.66
CA LEU A 9 -4.90 -4.63 -2.83
C LEU A 9 -3.79 -5.60 -3.27
N ASP A 10 -4.16 -6.83 -3.59
CA ASP A 10 -3.21 -7.83 -4.07
C ASP A 10 -2.60 -7.44 -5.42
N ILE A 11 -3.39 -6.86 -6.32
CA ILE A 11 -2.88 -6.34 -7.60
C ILE A 11 -1.83 -5.25 -7.35
N ILE A 12 -2.10 -4.32 -6.45
CA ILE A 12 -1.16 -3.24 -6.12
C ILE A 12 0.15 -3.83 -5.60
N VAL A 13 0.06 -4.78 -4.68
CA VAL A 13 1.26 -5.40 -4.10
C VAL A 13 2.07 -6.16 -5.17
N ARG A 14 1.41 -7.01 -5.97
CA ARG A 14 2.11 -7.83 -6.95
C ARG A 14 2.63 -7.05 -8.14
N ASP A 15 1.78 -6.22 -8.74
CA ASP A 15 2.09 -5.59 -10.02
C ASP A 15 2.92 -4.31 -9.86
N TYR A 16 2.88 -3.70 -8.68
CA TYR A 16 3.63 -2.48 -8.40
C TYR A 16 4.79 -2.72 -7.44
N ALA A 17 4.50 -3.14 -6.21
CA ALA A 17 5.54 -3.23 -5.17
C ALA A 17 6.57 -4.33 -5.44
N ILE A 18 6.14 -5.53 -5.75
CA ILE A 18 7.05 -6.65 -6.00
C ILE A 18 7.82 -6.44 -7.32
N THR A 19 7.11 -6.01 -8.36
CA THR A 19 7.74 -5.72 -9.65
C THR A 19 8.76 -4.59 -9.54
N ASP A 20 8.45 -3.54 -8.77
CA ASP A 20 9.38 -2.43 -8.53
C ASP A 20 10.64 -2.91 -7.80
N ALA A 21 10.48 -3.76 -6.79
CA ALA A 21 11.61 -4.34 -6.07
C ALA A 21 12.52 -5.16 -7.00
N GLN A 22 11.94 -5.91 -7.94
CA GLN A 22 12.71 -6.65 -8.95
C GLN A 22 13.49 -5.72 -9.88
N LYS A 23 12.89 -4.61 -10.28
CA LYS A 23 13.54 -3.62 -11.15
C LYS A 23 14.74 -2.98 -10.46
N ASP A 24 14.64 -2.71 -9.16
CA ASP A 24 15.76 -2.15 -8.39
C ASP A 24 16.97 -3.07 -8.42
N VAL A 25 16.76 -4.40 -8.35
CA VAL A 25 17.85 -5.37 -8.45
C VAL A 25 18.49 -5.31 -9.83
N ASP A 26 17.70 -5.26 -10.88
CA ASP A 26 18.20 -5.18 -12.26
C ASP A 26 19.04 -3.93 -12.49
N LEU A 27 18.62 -2.79 -11.95
CA LEU A 27 19.33 -1.52 -12.08
C LEU A 27 20.64 -1.50 -11.31
N ASN A 28 20.72 -2.22 -10.19
CA ASN A 28 21.89 -2.23 -9.32
C ASN A 28 22.80 -3.44 -9.57
N ALA A 29 22.43 -4.34 -10.49
CA ALA A 29 23.23 -5.50 -10.81
C ALA A 29 24.56 -5.08 -11.44
N SER A 30 25.67 -5.65 -10.93
CA SER A 30 26.99 -5.43 -11.49
C SER A 30 27.15 -6.24 -12.78
N VAL A 31 27.75 -5.64 -13.79
CA VAL A 31 28.05 -6.32 -15.06
C VAL A 31 28.95 -7.54 -14.84
N ASP A 32 29.78 -7.52 -13.79
CA ASP A 32 30.74 -8.58 -13.48
C ASP A 32 30.14 -9.72 -12.65
N GLU A 33 28.90 -9.58 -12.17
CA GLU A 33 28.27 -10.64 -11.37
C GLU A 33 27.74 -11.78 -12.25
N PRO A 34 27.92 -13.04 -11.81
CA PRO A 34 27.33 -14.18 -12.52
C PRO A 34 25.81 -14.10 -12.56
N ALA A 35 25.22 -14.51 -13.67
CA ALA A 35 23.76 -14.50 -13.84
C ALA A 35 23.03 -15.30 -12.76
N SER A 36 23.65 -16.37 -12.26
CA SER A 36 23.06 -17.20 -11.20
C SER A 36 22.95 -16.45 -9.88
N VAL A 37 23.90 -15.58 -9.55
CA VAL A 37 23.86 -14.74 -8.34
C VAL A 37 22.76 -13.69 -8.45
N ILE A 38 22.65 -13.04 -9.60
CA ILE A 38 21.63 -12.05 -9.87
C ILE A 38 20.23 -12.69 -9.74
N GLU A 39 20.05 -13.86 -10.28
CA GLU A 39 18.76 -14.57 -10.24
C GLU A 39 18.40 -14.98 -8.81
N ALA A 40 19.37 -15.44 -8.03
CA ALA A 40 19.15 -15.76 -6.61
C ALA A 40 18.76 -14.53 -5.80
N ASP A 41 19.41 -13.38 -6.05
CA ASP A 41 19.10 -12.12 -5.37
C ASP A 41 17.69 -11.64 -5.72
N LYS A 42 17.28 -11.77 -6.99
CA LYS A 42 15.92 -11.44 -7.42
C LYS A 42 14.87 -12.29 -6.70
N GLN A 43 15.13 -13.60 -6.60
CA GLN A 43 14.23 -14.52 -5.90
C GLN A 43 14.11 -14.15 -4.43
N GLN A 44 15.21 -13.81 -3.77
CA GLN A 44 15.19 -13.41 -2.37
C GLN A 44 14.41 -12.11 -2.16
N ILE A 45 14.59 -11.14 -3.04
CA ILE A 45 13.86 -9.88 -2.97
C ILE A 45 12.35 -10.08 -3.15
N VAL A 46 11.95 -10.97 -4.07
CA VAL A 46 10.54 -11.31 -4.25
C VAL A 46 9.97 -11.95 -2.98
N VAL A 47 10.69 -12.88 -2.37
CA VAL A 47 10.28 -13.54 -1.13
C VAL A 47 10.14 -12.52 0.00
N ASP A 48 11.14 -11.65 0.18
CA ASP A 48 11.14 -10.62 1.22
C ASP A 48 9.99 -9.62 1.01
N ALA A 49 9.76 -9.18 -0.22
CA ALA A 49 8.67 -8.27 -0.54
C ALA A 49 7.31 -8.92 -0.29
N ALA A 50 7.15 -10.20 -0.62
CA ALA A 50 5.91 -10.94 -0.39
C ALA A 50 5.64 -11.13 1.10
N GLU A 51 6.68 -11.43 1.89
CA GLU A 51 6.54 -11.57 3.34
C GLU A 51 6.16 -10.24 3.98
N ARG A 52 6.81 -9.16 3.59
CA ARG A 52 6.48 -7.81 4.09
C ARG A 52 5.05 -7.43 3.73
N ALA A 53 4.62 -7.73 2.50
CA ALA A 53 3.26 -7.46 2.06
C ALA A 53 2.24 -8.22 2.89
N ARG A 54 2.54 -9.48 3.21
CA ARG A 54 1.66 -10.31 4.05
C ARG A 54 1.53 -9.73 5.45
N GLU A 55 2.63 -9.25 6.03
CA GLU A 55 2.64 -8.61 7.35
C GLU A 55 1.88 -7.29 7.35
N LEU A 56 2.01 -6.49 6.29
CA LEU A 56 1.40 -5.16 6.20
C LEU A 56 0.00 -5.18 5.59
N PHE A 57 -0.44 -6.31 5.01
CA PHE A 57 -1.72 -6.40 4.33
C PHE A 57 -2.92 -5.98 5.20
N PRO A 58 -3.03 -6.45 6.47
CA PRO A 58 -4.13 -6.02 7.33
C PRO A 58 -4.12 -4.50 7.58
N SER A 59 -2.93 -3.93 7.78
CA SER A 59 -2.77 -2.48 7.99
C SER A 59 -3.09 -1.70 6.72
N PHE A 60 -2.70 -2.21 5.55
CA PHE A 60 -3.01 -1.62 4.26
C PHE A 60 -4.53 -1.57 4.04
N ARG A 61 -5.20 -2.69 4.29
CA ARG A 61 -6.65 -2.80 4.18
C ARG A 61 -7.35 -1.83 5.11
N THR A 62 -6.97 -1.82 6.39
CA THR A 62 -7.54 -0.93 7.39
C THR A 62 -7.33 0.53 7.01
N GLY A 63 -6.13 0.88 6.56
CA GLY A 63 -5.79 2.25 6.17
C GLY A 63 -6.63 2.76 5.02
N LEU A 64 -6.83 1.93 4.00
CA LEU A 64 -7.63 2.32 2.84
C LEU A 64 -9.11 2.47 3.21
N LEU A 65 -9.63 1.63 4.11
CA LEU A 65 -11.00 1.76 4.62
C LEU A 65 -11.17 3.02 5.46
N LEU A 66 -10.17 3.38 6.27
CA LEU A 66 -10.18 4.64 7.03
C LEU A 66 -10.22 5.84 6.09
N ALA A 67 -9.44 5.81 5.02
CA ALA A 67 -9.43 6.88 4.02
C ALA A 67 -10.79 6.99 3.30
N PHE A 68 -11.40 5.86 2.99
CA PHE A 68 -12.73 5.81 2.38
C PHE A 68 -13.79 6.41 3.31
N GLU A 69 -13.76 6.06 4.58
CA GLU A 69 -14.66 6.62 5.59
C GLU A 69 -14.47 8.13 5.72
N ALA A 70 -13.22 8.59 5.77
CA ALA A 70 -12.91 10.01 5.84
C ALA A 70 -13.45 10.78 4.63
N GLN A 71 -13.31 10.21 3.44
CA GLN A 71 -13.87 10.80 2.22
C GLN A 71 -15.38 10.96 2.33
N GLY A 72 -16.07 9.94 2.85
CA GLY A 72 -17.52 10.00 3.08
C GLY A 72 -17.94 11.09 4.05
N LEU A 73 -17.03 11.51 4.95
CA LEU A 73 -17.25 12.59 5.91
C LEU A 73 -16.76 13.94 5.38
N GLY A 74 -16.35 14.02 4.12
CA GLY A 74 -15.86 15.25 3.51
C GLY A 74 -14.43 15.62 3.86
N ARG A 75 -13.65 14.68 4.37
CA ARG A 75 -12.24 14.89 4.72
C ARG A 75 -11.34 14.46 3.59
N HIS A 76 -10.31 15.25 3.31
CA HIS A 76 -9.37 14.98 2.22
C HIS A 76 -8.21 14.09 2.64
N GLU A 77 -7.92 13.99 3.93
CA GLU A 77 -6.78 13.23 4.42
C GLU A 77 -7.11 12.57 5.74
N ILE A 78 -6.33 11.52 6.07
CA ILE A 78 -6.37 10.87 7.38
C ILE A 78 -5.09 11.21 8.13
N ARG A 79 -5.20 11.29 9.45
CA ARG A 79 -4.08 11.56 10.35
C ARG A 79 -3.69 10.28 11.07
N LEU A 80 -2.39 9.98 11.09
CA LEU A 80 -1.84 8.79 11.73
C LEU A 80 -0.69 9.22 12.65
N ASP A 81 -0.74 8.78 13.90
CA ASP A 81 0.25 9.11 14.93
C ASP A 81 1.31 8.01 14.98
N ASP A 82 2.59 8.35 14.85
CA ASP A 82 3.68 7.37 14.86
C ASP A 82 3.90 6.72 16.23
N ARG A 83 3.35 7.32 17.30
CA ARG A 83 3.44 6.77 18.66
C ARG A 83 2.46 5.63 18.88
N ASP A 84 1.44 5.48 18.05
CA ASP A 84 0.51 4.38 18.08
C ASP A 84 1.01 3.31 17.11
N ALA A 85 1.32 2.12 17.62
CA ALA A 85 1.91 1.05 16.82
C ALA A 85 1.03 0.65 15.63
N GLU A 86 -0.29 0.58 15.83
CA GLU A 86 -1.23 0.25 14.76
C GLU A 86 -1.28 1.35 13.71
N GLN A 87 -1.38 2.61 14.14
CA GLN A 87 -1.41 3.75 13.22
C GLN A 87 -0.08 3.88 12.46
N ASN A 88 1.03 3.64 13.13
CA ASN A 88 2.33 3.66 12.48
C ASN A 88 2.44 2.58 11.40
N ALA A 89 1.94 1.37 11.67
CA ALA A 89 1.90 0.29 10.68
C ALA A 89 1.00 0.65 9.49
N ILE A 90 -0.13 1.30 9.73
CA ILE A 90 -1.02 1.78 8.67
C ILE A 90 -0.30 2.82 7.80
N ALA A 91 0.40 3.78 8.42
CA ALA A 91 1.17 4.78 7.68
C ALA A 91 2.25 4.12 6.81
N ASP A 92 2.99 3.16 7.36
CA ASP A 92 4.00 2.41 6.61
C ASP A 92 3.40 1.71 5.40
N ALA A 93 2.26 1.06 5.58
CA ALA A 93 1.59 0.33 4.50
C ALA A 93 1.10 1.27 3.39
N LEU A 94 0.46 2.37 3.76
CA LEU A 94 -0.06 3.33 2.79
C LEU A 94 1.07 4.02 2.03
N ILE A 95 2.16 4.35 2.70
CA ILE A 95 3.32 4.96 2.05
C ILE A 95 3.97 3.95 1.09
N ALA A 96 4.19 2.71 1.55
CA ALA A 96 4.86 1.69 0.75
C ALA A 96 4.08 1.29 -0.50
N TYR A 97 2.74 1.25 -0.41
CA TYR A 97 1.90 0.69 -1.48
C TYR A 97 1.06 1.71 -2.23
N LEU A 98 0.86 2.89 -1.70
CA LEU A 98 0.09 3.94 -2.39
C LEU A 98 0.93 5.16 -2.72
N VAL A 99 1.57 5.77 -1.75
CA VAL A 99 2.34 7.00 -1.97
C VAL A 99 3.48 6.76 -2.96
N ARG A 100 4.18 5.65 -2.82
CA ARG A 100 5.30 5.30 -3.69
C ARG A 100 4.91 5.21 -5.17
N PHE A 101 3.66 4.85 -5.46
CA PHE A 101 3.18 4.64 -6.84
C PHE A 101 2.17 5.68 -7.29
N ASP A 102 2.15 6.84 -6.62
CA ASP A 102 1.29 7.99 -6.96
C ASP A 102 -0.21 7.73 -6.78
N PHE A 103 -0.58 6.74 -5.97
CA PHE A 103 -1.97 6.51 -5.58
C PHE A 103 -2.38 7.31 -4.34
N ALA A 104 -1.43 7.97 -3.69
CA ALA A 104 -1.69 8.81 -2.54
C ALA A 104 -0.56 9.82 -2.38
N GLU A 105 -0.82 10.84 -1.56
CA GLU A 105 0.17 11.82 -1.16
C GLU A 105 0.29 11.79 0.36
N SER A 106 1.47 12.08 0.88
CA SER A 106 1.70 12.15 2.31
C SER A 106 2.46 13.40 2.68
N ARG A 107 2.19 13.89 3.90
CA ARG A 107 2.99 14.91 4.55
C ARG A 107 3.13 14.54 6.01
N SER A 108 4.12 15.09 6.67
CA SER A 108 4.32 14.84 8.10
C SER A 108 4.53 16.15 8.84
N GLU A 109 4.09 16.19 10.10
CA GLU A 109 4.29 17.31 11.00
C GLU A 109 4.94 16.79 12.29
N GLU A 110 6.02 17.42 12.71
CA GLU A 110 6.67 17.05 13.97
C GLU A 110 5.83 17.57 15.13
N THR A 111 5.38 16.68 16.00
CA THR A 111 4.56 17.01 17.18
C THR A 111 5.42 17.17 18.42
N GLU A 112 6.44 16.32 18.56
CA GLU A 112 7.45 16.34 19.63
C GLU A 112 8.76 15.90 19.01
N PRO A 113 9.92 16.22 19.62
CA PRO A 113 11.20 15.78 19.07
C PRO A 113 11.22 14.26 18.82
N GLY A 114 11.40 13.87 17.55
CA GLY A 114 11.43 12.49 17.13
C GLY A 114 10.07 11.85 16.88
N HIS A 115 8.95 12.57 17.03
CA HIS A 115 7.61 12.07 16.79
C HIS A 115 6.88 12.91 15.75
N TYR A 116 6.12 12.22 14.88
CA TYR A 116 5.46 12.86 13.75
C TYR A 116 4.01 12.39 13.63
N ASP A 117 3.14 13.30 13.22
CA ASP A 117 1.84 12.96 12.67
C ASP A 117 1.98 12.84 11.16
N TYR A 118 1.48 11.75 10.58
CA TYR A 118 1.45 11.54 9.15
C TYR A 118 0.05 11.85 8.63
N PHE A 119 -0.02 12.66 7.57
CA PHE A 119 -1.28 13.00 6.92
C PHE A 119 -1.25 12.40 5.52
N ILE A 120 -2.20 11.52 5.23
CA ILE A 120 -2.23 10.78 3.98
C ILE A 120 -3.53 11.07 3.25
N SER A 121 -3.41 11.46 1.99
CA SER A 121 -4.50 11.81 1.10
C SER A 121 -4.49 10.83 -0.07
N VAL A 122 -5.55 10.04 -0.23
CA VAL A 122 -5.63 9.02 -1.29
C VAL A 122 -6.09 9.67 -2.59
N ASN A 123 -5.40 9.33 -3.67
CA ASN A 123 -5.78 9.74 -5.02
C ASN A 123 -6.82 8.75 -5.58
N TRP A 124 -8.08 8.97 -5.23
CA TRP A 124 -9.16 8.05 -5.55
C TRP A 124 -9.36 7.85 -7.04
N ASP A 125 -9.17 8.90 -7.84
CA ASP A 125 -9.32 8.78 -9.30
C ASP A 125 -8.35 7.75 -9.88
N SER A 126 -7.10 7.76 -9.42
CA SER A 126 -6.10 6.79 -9.87
C SER A 126 -6.46 5.37 -9.45
N LEU A 127 -6.96 5.19 -8.22
CA LEU A 127 -7.39 3.88 -7.73
C LEU A 127 -8.62 3.38 -8.48
N TYR A 128 -9.58 4.25 -8.77
CA TYR A 128 -10.77 3.88 -9.53
C TYR A 128 -10.40 3.43 -10.95
N ARG A 129 -9.45 4.11 -11.60
CA ARG A 129 -8.97 3.72 -12.92
C ARG A 129 -8.28 2.35 -12.90
N LEU A 130 -7.46 2.11 -11.88
CA LEU A 130 -6.80 0.82 -11.73
C LEU A 130 -7.83 -0.29 -11.53
N ALA A 131 -8.79 -0.07 -10.65
CA ALA A 131 -9.85 -1.04 -10.37
C ALA A 131 -10.69 -1.31 -11.63
N GLU A 132 -11.06 -0.28 -12.36
CA GLU A 132 -11.83 -0.40 -13.59
C GLU A 132 -11.07 -1.24 -14.62
N SER A 133 -9.76 -1.01 -14.78
CA SER A 133 -8.94 -1.79 -15.69
C SER A 133 -8.86 -3.27 -15.31
N ALA A 134 -9.06 -3.59 -14.03
CA ALA A 134 -9.07 -4.96 -13.52
C ALA A 134 -10.48 -5.56 -13.45
N GLY A 135 -11.51 -4.82 -13.90
CA GLY A 135 -12.90 -5.27 -13.84
C GLY A 135 -13.50 -5.24 -12.45
N ILE A 136 -12.98 -4.40 -11.56
CA ILE A 136 -13.43 -4.28 -10.18
C ILE A 136 -14.24 -3.00 -10.01
N ASP A 137 -15.44 -3.11 -9.42
CA ASP A 137 -16.24 -1.95 -9.00
C ASP A 137 -15.75 -1.53 -7.60
N LEU A 138 -14.80 -0.61 -7.56
CA LEU A 138 -14.18 -0.20 -6.30
C LEU A 138 -15.15 0.46 -5.32
N PRO A 139 -16.03 1.40 -5.72
CA PRO A 139 -16.99 1.96 -4.77
C PRO A 139 -17.87 0.90 -4.11
N ALA A 140 -18.36 -0.07 -4.87
CA ALA A 140 -19.17 -1.16 -4.33
C ALA A 140 -18.34 -2.09 -3.42
N ALA A 141 -17.10 -2.38 -3.81
CA ALA A 141 -16.20 -3.23 -3.02
C ALA A 141 -15.86 -2.58 -1.68
N LEU A 142 -15.57 -1.28 -1.67
CA LEU A 142 -15.28 -0.53 -0.45
C LEU A 142 -16.50 -0.46 0.48
N ALA A 143 -17.68 -0.17 -0.08
CA ALA A 143 -18.91 -0.12 0.69
C ALA A 143 -19.22 -1.47 1.35
N ARG A 144 -19.02 -2.57 0.61
CA ARG A 144 -19.21 -3.92 1.13
C ARG A 144 -18.22 -4.25 2.24
N ALA A 145 -16.94 -3.92 2.04
CA ALA A 145 -15.90 -4.17 3.02
C ALA A 145 -16.14 -3.37 4.31
N ALA A 146 -16.58 -2.11 4.19
CA ALA A 146 -16.89 -1.26 5.34
C ALA A 146 -18.10 -1.73 6.12
N SER A 147 -19.05 -2.43 5.48
CA SER A 147 -20.27 -2.90 6.13
C SER A 147 -20.11 -4.23 6.87
N ILE A 148 -18.98 -4.93 6.71
CA ILE A 148 -18.73 -6.20 7.36
C ILE A 148 -18.24 -5.97 8.80
N PRO A 149 -19.00 -6.38 9.85
CA PRO A 149 -18.57 -6.21 11.23
C PRO A 149 -17.26 -6.95 11.52
N GLY A 150 -16.34 -6.27 12.17
CA GLY A 150 -15.06 -6.84 12.56
C GLY A 150 -14.08 -7.08 11.42
N GLY A 151 -14.39 -6.58 10.24
CA GLY A 151 -13.61 -6.76 9.02
C GLY A 151 -12.30 -5.99 8.94
#